data_0434e66384daaf0634f3621b173a0ad2
#
_entry.id   0434e66384daaf0634f3621b173a0ad2
#
_cell.length_a   1.000
_cell.length_b   1.000
_cell.length_c   1.000
_cell.angle_alpha   90.00
_cell.angle_beta   90.00
_cell.angle_gamma   90.00
#
_symmetry.space_group_name_H-M   'P 1'
#
loop_
_entity.id
_entity.type
_entity.pdbx_description
1 polymer ?
#
loop_
_entity_poly.entity_id
_entity_poly.type
_entity_poly.pdbx_seq_one_letter_code
_entity_poly.pdbx_strand_id
1 'polypeptide(L)'
;MTDTRHASPPRLSTAGAAALYIGALLGPSLLLLPGLAAREAGPASVLVWLGLLVLSGLIALVFTRLGTRAGSATGVAGYTAAGLGPRAGQAAAWCFLAGVVTGAPVVCLIGGAYVAELLGAGGRTAYVAALCLLVLVLAVRLGGLRTGSGLQLVLVAVLVTLVVVAVAGAAPEARAAHWTPFAPDGWGGVARAASPLMLAFVGWEAVAPLTARLRDPRRQLPRVVGTAFAVTALLYLGLAVATVAVLGPRAGGPVPLAGLLRVAIGGYGPLLAAVGAVALTLAATNAYLTGATSMAAALAGGAGTRRGTAGTVAAVAATSALLLGAAGAGLVTTAQLVAVPTALFLLVYLGCMAAAVRLLAGPVRLAAGVACAVVGLLLAGSGWAALVGAAVALVAGTRARPDPSARVRSRAPERRHNPEAGRSEPVDPGPASDVCGQSVTGP
;
A
#
# COMPACT_ATOMS: atom_id res chain seq x y z
N MET A 1 19.48 32.65 16.04
CA MET A 1 19.58 31.19 16.22
C MET A 1 18.20 30.71 16.71
N THR A 2 17.28 30.39 15.81
CA THR A 2 15.96 29.85 16.14
C THR A 2 16.06 28.32 16.12
N ASP A 3 16.04 27.74 17.31
CA ASP A 3 16.05 26.31 17.58
C ASP A 3 14.72 25.71 17.06
N THR A 4 14.70 25.27 15.81
CA THR A 4 13.61 24.48 15.27
C THR A 4 13.71 23.06 15.79
N ARG A 5 13.28 22.86 17.04
CA ARG A 5 13.01 21.52 17.56
C ARG A 5 12.01 20.87 16.64
N HIS A 6 12.44 19.88 15.86
CA HIS A 6 11.54 18.98 15.15
C HIS A 6 10.66 18.27 16.17
N ALA A 7 9.45 18.79 16.38
CA ALA A 7 8.46 18.15 17.21
C ALA A 7 8.23 16.73 16.68
N SER A 8 8.53 15.73 17.49
CA SER A 8 8.27 14.34 17.15
C SER A 8 6.79 14.17 16.81
N PRO A 9 6.45 13.47 15.72
CA PRO A 9 5.05 13.31 15.31
C PRO A 9 4.23 12.71 16.46
N PRO A 10 2.97 13.11 16.63
CA PRO A 10 2.14 12.63 17.73
C PRO A 10 2.01 11.11 17.69
N ARG A 11 2.24 10.49 18.86
CA ARG A 11 2.15 9.04 19.01
C ARG A 11 0.71 8.58 18.90
N LEU A 12 0.49 7.49 18.14
CA LEU A 12 -0.84 6.94 17.90
C LEU A 12 -1.24 5.91 18.96
N SER A 13 -2.53 5.88 19.28
CA SER A 13 -3.14 4.75 19.99
C SER A 13 -3.25 3.54 19.06
N THR A 14 -3.39 2.34 19.62
CA THR A 14 -3.57 1.10 18.83
C THR A 14 -4.80 1.18 17.90
N ALA A 15 -5.92 1.72 18.41
CA ALA A 15 -7.14 1.89 17.61
C ALA A 15 -6.96 2.91 16.48
N GLY A 16 -6.36 4.07 16.77
CA GLY A 16 -6.07 5.09 15.75
C GLY A 16 -5.10 4.60 14.67
N ALA A 17 -4.09 3.82 15.09
CA ALA A 17 -3.16 3.19 14.15
C ALA A 17 -3.85 2.12 13.28
N ALA A 18 -4.73 1.28 13.87
CA ALA A 18 -5.51 0.29 13.12
C ALA A 18 -6.43 0.96 12.10
N ALA A 19 -7.15 2.02 12.48
CA ALA A 19 -8.02 2.75 11.58
C ALA A 19 -7.27 3.40 10.41
N LEU A 20 -6.10 4.00 10.66
CA LEU A 20 -5.24 4.53 9.59
C LEU A 20 -4.71 3.43 8.68
N TYR A 21 -4.39 2.26 9.23
CA TYR A 21 -3.88 1.13 8.46
C TYR A 21 -4.98 0.46 7.63
N ILE A 22 -6.19 0.31 8.18
CA ILE A 22 -7.38 -0.10 7.42
C ILE A 22 -7.57 0.84 6.24
N GLY A 23 -7.46 2.16 6.45
CA GLY A 23 -7.56 3.15 5.38
C GLY A 23 -6.48 3.07 4.31
N ALA A 24 -5.28 2.60 4.66
CA ALA A 24 -4.22 2.34 3.69
C ALA A 24 -4.48 1.09 2.84
N LEU A 25 -5.15 0.08 3.42
CA LEU A 25 -5.49 -1.17 2.75
C LEU A 25 -6.78 -1.08 1.94
N LEU A 26 -7.80 -0.37 2.45
CA LEU A 26 -9.08 -0.17 1.78
C LEU A 26 -8.95 0.94 0.73
N GLY A 27 -8.27 0.61 -0.36
CA GLY A 27 -8.16 1.52 -1.51
C GLY A 27 -9.39 1.50 -2.44
N PRO A 28 -9.44 2.41 -3.43
CA PRO A 28 -10.49 2.43 -4.45
C PRO A 28 -10.59 1.14 -5.26
N SER A 29 -9.51 0.33 -5.29
CA SER A 29 -9.48 -0.99 -5.95
C SER A 29 -10.60 -1.91 -5.49
N LEU A 30 -11.03 -1.82 -4.21
CA LEU A 30 -12.19 -2.57 -3.69
C LEU A 30 -13.48 -2.29 -4.47
N LEU A 31 -13.62 -1.09 -5.02
CA LEU A 31 -14.82 -0.68 -5.76
C LEU A 31 -14.92 -1.28 -7.17
N LEU A 32 -13.79 -1.65 -7.77
CA LEU A 32 -13.70 -2.17 -9.15
C LEU A 32 -13.44 -3.68 -9.19
N LEU A 33 -12.50 -4.15 -8.37
CA LEU A 33 -11.94 -5.49 -8.51
C LEU A 33 -12.92 -6.65 -8.30
N PRO A 34 -13.95 -6.57 -7.42
CA PRO A 34 -14.96 -7.62 -7.35
C PRO A 34 -15.69 -7.85 -8.68
N GLY A 35 -16.02 -6.77 -9.41
CA GLY A 35 -16.62 -6.87 -10.74
C GLY A 35 -15.64 -7.44 -11.77
N LEU A 36 -14.40 -6.96 -11.78
CA LEU A 36 -13.37 -7.49 -12.68
C LEU A 36 -13.14 -9.00 -12.46
N ALA A 37 -13.07 -9.43 -11.19
CA ALA A 37 -12.91 -10.83 -10.83
C ALA A 37 -14.10 -11.70 -11.29
N ALA A 38 -15.32 -11.21 -11.04
CA ALA A 38 -16.54 -11.91 -11.45
C ALA A 38 -16.65 -12.00 -12.98
N ARG A 39 -16.15 -11.00 -13.71
CA ARG A 39 -16.09 -11.03 -15.18
C ARG A 39 -15.12 -12.09 -15.71
N GLU A 40 -13.97 -12.29 -15.09
CA GLU A 40 -12.94 -13.22 -15.54
C GLU A 40 -13.17 -14.67 -15.09
N ALA A 41 -13.76 -14.87 -13.91
CA ALA A 41 -13.87 -16.18 -13.27
C ALA A 41 -15.30 -16.58 -12.87
N GLY A 42 -16.27 -15.70 -13.09
CA GLY A 42 -17.64 -15.94 -12.63
C GLY A 42 -17.72 -16.13 -11.10
N PRO A 43 -18.61 -17.01 -10.62
CA PRO A 43 -18.71 -17.34 -9.21
C PRO A 43 -17.42 -17.87 -8.58
N ALA A 44 -16.57 -18.57 -9.35
CA ALA A 44 -15.29 -19.09 -8.89
C ALA A 44 -14.30 -17.98 -8.50
N SER A 45 -14.58 -16.71 -8.84
CA SER A 45 -13.80 -15.55 -8.36
C SER A 45 -13.68 -15.48 -6.84
N VAL A 46 -14.67 -16.00 -6.08
CA VAL A 46 -14.62 -16.06 -4.62
C VAL A 46 -13.45 -16.92 -4.13
N LEU A 47 -13.08 -17.99 -4.85
CA LEU A 47 -11.91 -18.79 -4.51
C LEU A 47 -10.61 -18.00 -4.72
N VAL A 48 -10.55 -17.14 -5.74
CA VAL A 48 -9.41 -16.23 -5.95
C VAL A 48 -9.26 -15.27 -4.77
N TRP A 49 -10.38 -14.67 -4.32
CA TRP A 49 -10.38 -13.80 -3.14
C TRP A 49 -9.89 -14.54 -1.89
N LEU A 50 -10.37 -15.75 -1.64
CA LEU A 50 -9.91 -16.58 -0.50
C LEU A 50 -8.42 -16.88 -0.59
N GLY A 51 -7.92 -17.30 -1.74
CA GLY A 51 -6.50 -17.60 -1.94
C GLY A 51 -5.61 -16.36 -1.73
N LEU A 52 -6.04 -15.21 -2.26
CA LEU A 52 -5.32 -13.94 -2.08
C LEU A 52 -5.41 -13.41 -0.65
N LEU A 53 -6.50 -13.65 0.08
CA LEU A 53 -6.59 -13.33 1.51
C LEU A 53 -5.61 -14.17 2.33
N VAL A 54 -5.48 -15.47 2.03
CA VAL A 54 -4.45 -16.30 2.68
C VAL A 54 -3.05 -15.77 2.39
N LEU A 55 -2.74 -15.48 1.13
CA LEU A 55 -1.47 -14.86 0.74
C LEU A 55 -1.24 -13.53 1.46
N SER A 56 -2.26 -12.68 1.49
CA SER A 56 -2.24 -11.38 2.18
C SER A 56 -1.95 -11.52 3.67
N GLY A 57 -2.52 -12.53 4.32
CA GLY A 57 -2.23 -12.85 5.72
C GLY A 57 -0.76 -13.23 5.96
N LEU A 58 -0.18 -14.03 5.05
CA LEU A 58 1.25 -14.37 5.10
C LEU A 58 2.13 -13.13 4.90
N ILE A 59 1.79 -12.28 3.93
CA ILE A 59 2.48 -11.01 3.66
C ILE A 59 2.38 -10.08 4.88
N ALA A 60 1.20 -9.92 5.47
CA ALA A 60 0.96 -9.12 6.67
C ALA A 60 1.82 -9.58 7.87
N LEU A 61 1.89 -10.91 8.08
CA LEU A 61 2.73 -11.52 9.11
C LEU A 61 4.22 -11.18 8.88
N VAL A 62 4.69 -11.32 7.64
CA VAL A 62 6.08 -11.04 7.28
C VAL A 62 6.42 -9.56 7.46
N PHE A 63 5.58 -8.64 6.96
CA PHE A 63 5.78 -7.20 7.15
C PHE A 63 5.73 -6.78 8.63
N THR A 64 4.87 -7.40 9.44
CA THR A 64 4.83 -7.18 10.88
C THR A 64 6.18 -7.52 11.52
N ARG A 65 6.79 -8.64 11.14
CA ARG A 65 8.09 -9.08 11.67
C ARG A 65 9.25 -8.23 11.14
N LEU A 66 9.21 -7.83 9.88
CA LEU A 66 10.19 -6.89 9.32
C LEU A 66 10.11 -5.52 10.03
N GLY A 67 8.90 -4.98 10.22
CA GLY A 67 8.68 -3.70 10.90
C GLY A 67 9.15 -3.69 12.35
N THR A 68 8.96 -4.80 13.10
CA THR A 68 9.42 -4.91 14.49
C THR A 68 10.93 -5.10 14.63
N ARG A 69 11.63 -5.63 13.60
CA ARG A 69 13.09 -5.88 13.64
C ARG A 69 13.92 -4.77 13.02
N ALA A 70 13.52 -4.27 11.84
CA ALA A 70 14.30 -3.32 11.07
C ALA A 70 13.98 -1.84 11.38
N GLY A 71 12.97 -1.58 12.22
CA GLY A 71 12.54 -0.22 12.54
C GLY A 71 11.81 0.48 11.40
N SER A 72 11.40 1.74 11.65
CA SER A 72 10.47 2.50 10.81
C SER A 72 11.10 3.19 9.59
N ALA A 73 12.42 3.35 9.57
CA ALA A 73 13.09 4.24 8.61
C ALA A 73 13.33 3.61 7.23
N THR A 74 13.07 2.32 7.06
CA THR A 74 13.58 1.58 5.91
C THR A 74 12.56 1.34 4.79
N GLY A 75 11.26 1.24 5.07
CA GLY A 75 10.24 0.96 4.05
C GLY A 75 10.57 -0.26 3.18
N VAL A 76 9.87 -0.44 2.07
CA VAL A 76 10.07 -1.58 1.15
C VAL A 76 11.48 -1.61 0.54
N ALA A 77 12.02 -0.45 0.21
CA ALA A 77 13.37 -0.33 -0.34
C ALA A 77 14.43 -0.77 0.67
N GLY A 78 14.28 -0.34 1.94
CA GLY A 78 15.19 -0.69 3.01
C GLY A 78 15.12 -2.16 3.41
N TYR A 79 13.91 -2.73 3.48
CA TYR A 79 13.75 -4.17 3.75
C TYR A 79 14.41 -5.01 2.65
N THR A 80 14.19 -4.64 1.39
CA THR A 80 14.81 -5.33 0.25
C THR A 80 16.33 -5.16 0.27
N ALA A 81 16.82 -3.95 0.54
CA ALA A 81 18.27 -3.68 0.61
C ALA A 81 18.95 -4.47 1.73
N ALA A 82 18.33 -4.58 2.90
CA ALA A 82 18.87 -5.29 4.05
C ALA A 82 19.06 -6.79 3.78
N GLY A 83 18.16 -7.42 3.00
CA GLY A 83 18.24 -8.86 2.70
C GLY A 83 18.96 -9.19 1.38
N LEU A 84 18.85 -8.33 0.36
CA LEU A 84 19.31 -8.62 -1.02
C LEU A 84 20.37 -7.64 -1.53
N GLY A 85 20.72 -6.63 -0.73
CA GLY A 85 21.72 -5.63 -1.07
C GLY A 85 21.15 -4.35 -1.70
N PRO A 86 21.97 -3.29 -1.81
CA PRO A 86 21.54 -1.94 -2.15
C PRO A 86 20.95 -1.83 -3.56
N ARG A 87 21.43 -2.61 -4.53
CA ARG A 87 20.89 -2.64 -5.90
C ARG A 87 19.45 -3.13 -5.93
N ALA A 88 19.15 -4.20 -5.19
CA ALA A 88 17.80 -4.73 -5.08
C ALA A 88 16.85 -3.74 -4.35
N GLY A 89 17.33 -3.07 -3.31
CA GLY A 89 16.60 -2.01 -2.64
C GLY A 89 16.24 -0.85 -3.56
N GLN A 90 17.19 -0.42 -4.40
CA GLN A 90 16.94 0.63 -5.39
C GLN A 90 15.97 0.18 -6.48
N ALA A 91 16.07 -1.06 -6.96
CA ALA A 91 15.10 -1.63 -7.89
C ALA A 91 13.69 -1.64 -7.30
N ALA A 92 13.53 -2.06 -6.03
CA ALA A 92 12.25 -2.03 -5.32
C ALA A 92 11.69 -0.60 -5.18
N ALA A 93 12.54 0.40 -4.90
CA ALA A 93 12.13 1.79 -4.81
C ALA A 93 11.60 2.34 -6.14
N TRP A 94 12.28 2.04 -7.25
CA TRP A 94 11.86 2.46 -8.58
C TRP A 94 10.59 1.72 -9.06
N CYS A 95 10.48 0.41 -8.78
CA CYS A 95 9.26 -0.34 -9.06
C CYS A 95 8.08 0.21 -8.26
N PHE A 96 8.28 0.56 -6.99
CA PHE A 96 7.26 1.20 -6.17
C PHE A 96 6.84 2.55 -6.75
N LEU A 97 7.79 3.43 -7.09
CA LEU A 97 7.51 4.73 -7.69
C LEU A 97 6.75 4.58 -9.02
N ALA A 98 7.21 3.71 -9.91
CA ALA A 98 6.57 3.43 -11.18
C ALA A 98 5.16 2.84 -10.99
N GLY A 99 4.98 1.95 -10.00
CA GLY A 99 3.68 1.39 -9.62
C GLY A 99 2.68 2.45 -9.17
N VAL A 100 3.14 3.41 -8.36
CA VAL A 100 2.31 4.55 -7.92
C VAL A 100 1.97 5.48 -9.09
N VAL A 101 2.93 5.78 -9.97
CA VAL A 101 2.73 6.65 -11.14
C VAL A 101 1.72 6.03 -12.12
N THR A 102 1.85 4.74 -12.42
CA THR A 102 0.95 4.02 -13.33
C THR A 102 -0.38 3.62 -12.67
N GLY A 103 -0.42 3.53 -11.35
CA GLY A 103 -1.64 3.25 -10.58
C GLY A 103 -2.58 4.45 -10.44
N ALA A 104 -2.06 5.68 -10.47
CA ALA A 104 -2.88 6.88 -10.30
C ALA A 104 -4.02 7.00 -11.34
N PRO A 105 -3.81 6.76 -12.66
CA PRO A 105 -4.90 6.77 -13.64
C PRO A 105 -5.94 5.67 -13.40
N VAL A 106 -5.54 4.50 -12.90
CA VAL A 106 -6.47 3.41 -12.55
C VAL A 106 -7.39 3.86 -11.43
N VAL A 107 -6.84 4.50 -10.40
CA VAL A 107 -7.62 5.04 -9.28
C VAL A 107 -8.61 6.09 -9.75
N CYS A 108 -8.19 7.02 -10.63
CA CYS A 108 -9.08 8.02 -11.21
C CYS A 108 -10.19 7.39 -12.06
N LEU A 109 -9.86 6.34 -12.83
CA LEU A 109 -10.83 5.62 -13.65
C LEU A 109 -11.93 4.94 -12.81
N ILE A 110 -11.60 4.47 -11.62
CA ILE A 110 -12.60 3.91 -10.69
C ILE A 110 -13.64 4.97 -10.35
N GLY A 111 -13.22 6.15 -9.87
CA GLY A 111 -14.15 7.25 -9.59
C GLY A 111 -14.94 7.68 -10.81
N GLY A 112 -14.26 7.76 -11.96
CA GLY A 112 -14.91 8.09 -13.26
C GLY A 112 -15.98 7.10 -13.69
N ALA A 113 -15.77 5.81 -13.45
CA ALA A 113 -16.76 4.76 -13.76
C ALA A 113 -18.04 4.91 -12.91
N TYR A 114 -17.89 5.26 -11.63
CA TYR A 114 -19.04 5.51 -10.76
C TYR A 114 -19.80 6.80 -11.13
N VAL A 115 -19.10 7.82 -11.61
CA VAL A 115 -19.75 9.03 -12.17
C VAL A 115 -20.51 8.69 -13.45
N ALA A 116 -19.92 7.91 -14.35
CA ALA A 116 -20.58 7.50 -15.59
C ALA A 116 -21.83 6.67 -15.32
N GLU A 117 -21.79 5.74 -14.36
CA GLU A 117 -22.96 4.96 -13.95
C GLU A 117 -24.08 5.84 -13.39
N LEU A 118 -23.73 6.82 -12.54
CA LEU A 118 -24.71 7.78 -11.98
C LEU A 118 -25.41 8.60 -13.06
N LEU A 119 -24.66 8.98 -14.10
CA LEU A 119 -25.20 9.77 -15.23
C LEU A 119 -25.91 8.88 -16.28
N GLY A 120 -25.95 7.56 -16.11
CA GLY A 120 -26.45 6.63 -17.11
C GLY A 120 -25.69 6.67 -18.43
N ALA A 121 -24.39 7.05 -18.39
CA ALA A 121 -23.56 7.29 -19.55
C ALA A 121 -22.53 6.15 -19.78
N GLY A 122 -22.00 6.05 -20.99
CA GLY A 122 -21.09 4.99 -21.38
C GLY A 122 -19.64 5.21 -20.94
N GLY A 123 -18.75 4.26 -21.33
CA GLY A 123 -17.35 4.24 -20.92
C GLY A 123 -16.56 5.51 -21.28
N ARG A 124 -16.89 6.21 -22.37
CA ARG A 124 -16.23 7.49 -22.73
C ARG A 124 -16.39 8.51 -21.60
N THR A 125 -17.57 8.61 -21.00
CA THR A 125 -17.84 9.49 -19.86
C THR A 125 -17.00 9.10 -18.65
N ALA A 126 -16.76 7.81 -18.41
CA ALA A 126 -15.89 7.36 -17.33
C ALA A 126 -14.44 7.86 -17.49
N TYR A 127 -13.90 7.84 -18.72
CA TYR A 127 -12.54 8.36 -18.97
C TYR A 127 -12.46 9.89 -18.84
N VAL A 128 -13.47 10.61 -19.33
CA VAL A 128 -13.54 12.09 -19.16
C VAL A 128 -13.66 12.45 -17.70
N ALA A 129 -14.54 11.81 -16.95
CA ALA A 129 -14.68 12.02 -15.51
C ALA A 129 -13.39 11.69 -14.76
N ALA A 130 -12.69 10.60 -15.13
CA ALA A 130 -11.39 10.24 -14.55
C ALA A 130 -10.34 11.34 -14.79
N LEU A 131 -10.30 11.91 -15.99
CA LEU A 131 -9.39 13.01 -16.33
C LEU A 131 -9.74 14.27 -15.52
N CYS A 132 -11.02 14.61 -15.38
CA CYS A 132 -11.47 15.73 -14.54
C CYS A 132 -11.08 15.53 -13.07
N LEU A 133 -11.24 14.31 -12.52
CA LEU A 133 -10.82 13.99 -11.16
C LEU A 133 -9.31 14.11 -10.99
N LEU A 134 -8.52 13.66 -11.97
CA LEU A 134 -7.07 13.85 -11.97
C LEU A 134 -6.69 15.31 -11.93
N VAL A 135 -7.27 16.13 -12.84
CA VAL A 135 -7.01 17.58 -12.90
C VAL A 135 -7.37 18.24 -11.57
N LEU A 136 -8.52 17.89 -10.99
CA LEU A 136 -8.95 18.41 -9.69
C LEU A 136 -7.93 18.09 -8.57
N VAL A 137 -7.45 16.85 -8.48
CA VAL A 137 -6.45 16.46 -7.47
C VAL A 137 -5.14 17.21 -7.68
N LEU A 138 -4.70 17.35 -8.94
CA LEU A 138 -3.49 18.09 -9.26
C LEU A 138 -3.63 19.58 -8.90
N ALA A 139 -4.77 20.21 -9.17
CA ALA A 139 -5.07 21.59 -8.81
C ALA A 139 -5.07 21.78 -7.27
N VAL A 140 -5.72 20.88 -6.52
CA VAL A 140 -5.72 20.89 -5.05
C VAL A 140 -4.30 20.73 -4.50
N ARG A 141 -3.50 19.87 -5.11
CA ARG A 141 -2.10 19.64 -4.72
C ARG A 141 -1.22 20.85 -4.99
N LEU A 142 -1.36 21.49 -6.14
CA LEU A 142 -0.61 22.71 -6.51
C LEU A 142 -1.02 23.89 -5.65
N GLY A 143 -2.30 23.97 -5.23
CA GLY A 143 -2.82 24.95 -4.28
C GLY A 143 -2.33 24.76 -2.84
N GLY A 144 -1.50 23.73 -2.57
CA GLY A 144 -0.90 23.50 -1.25
C GLY A 144 -1.83 22.87 -0.22
N LEU A 145 -3.05 22.51 -0.59
CA LEU A 145 -4.01 21.87 0.29
C LEU A 145 -3.55 20.43 0.59
N ARG A 146 -3.38 20.12 1.86
CA ARG A 146 -3.04 18.78 2.34
C ARG A 146 -4.28 18.15 2.96
N THR A 147 -4.66 16.97 2.47
CA THR A 147 -5.69 16.16 3.14
C THR A 147 -5.13 15.69 4.50
N GLY A 148 -5.79 16.13 5.57
CA GLY A 148 -5.43 15.71 6.92
C GLY A 148 -5.79 14.23 7.15
N SER A 149 -5.09 13.59 8.09
CA SER A 149 -5.39 12.20 8.51
C SER A 149 -6.83 12.03 9.02
N GLY A 150 -7.43 13.08 9.56
CA GLY A 150 -8.83 13.08 9.99
C GLY A 150 -9.81 12.89 8.84
N LEU A 151 -9.62 13.62 7.73
CA LEU A 151 -10.46 13.47 6.53
C LEU A 151 -10.33 12.05 5.95
N GLN A 152 -9.12 11.51 5.90
CA GLN A 152 -8.91 10.14 5.43
C GLN A 152 -9.68 9.11 6.28
N LEU A 153 -9.67 9.26 7.61
CA LEU A 153 -10.43 8.38 8.51
C LEU A 153 -11.95 8.48 8.28
N VAL A 154 -12.48 9.69 8.07
CA VAL A 154 -13.90 9.87 7.74
C VAL A 154 -14.26 9.17 6.44
N LEU A 155 -13.44 9.34 5.38
CA LEU A 155 -13.68 8.72 4.09
C LEU A 155 -13.65 7.18 4.16
N VAL A 156 -12.72 6.63 4.96
CA VAL A 156 -12.65 5.19 5.21
C VAL A 156 -13.87 4.71 5.98
N ALA A 157 -14.30 5.43 7.01
CA ALA A 157 -15.51 5.08 7.76
C ALA A 157 -16.76 5.11 6.85
N VAL A 158 -16.88 6.11 5.98
CA VAL A 158 -17.95 6.18 4.97
C VAL A 158 -17.88 4.98 4.02
N LEU A 159 -16.71 4.63 3.49
CA LEU A 159 -16.55 3.47 2.63
C LEU A 159 -16.97 2.17 3.32
N VAL A 160 -16.46 1.95 4.55
CA VAL A 160 -16.82 0.76 5.34
C VAL A 160 -18.31 0.68 5.55
N THR A 161 -18.96 1.79 5.90
CA THR A 161 -20.42 1.88 6.08
C THR A 161 -21.15 1.55 4.78
N LEU A 162 -20.73 2.13 3.64
CA LEU A 162 -21.35 1.85 2.34
C LEU A 162 -21.22 0.37 1.95
N VAL A 163 -20.06 -0.25 2.18
CA VAL A 163 -19.84 -1.67 1.90
C VAL A 163 -20.71 -2.54 2.82
N VAL A 164 -20.77 -2.23 4.12
CA VAL A 164 -21.61 -2.97 5.07
C VAL A 164 -23.07 -2.85 4.71
N VAL A 165 -23.56 -1.65 4.40
CA VAL A 165 -24.96 -1.42 3.96
C VAL A 165 -25.24 -2.17 2.66
N ALA A 166 -24.31 -2.14 1.69
CA ALA A 166 -24.47 -2.85 0.43
C ALA A 166 -24.55 -4.36 0.63
N VAL A 167 -23.64 -4.94 1.43
CA VAL A 167 -23.58 -6.39 1.67
C VAL A 167 -24.78 -6.86 2.51
N ALA A 168 -25.05 -6.21 3.63
CA ALA A 168 -26.12 -6.60 4.53
C ALA A 168 -27.51 -6.30 3.95
N GLY A 169 -27.70 -5.13 3.33
CA GLY A 169 -28.97 -4.71 2.77
C GLY A 169 -29.37 -5.46 1.49
N ALA A 170 -28.39 -5.90 0.68
CA ALA A 170 -28.65 -6.70 -0.50
C ALA A 170 -28.71 -8.22 -0.23
N ALA A 171 -28.29 -8.69 0.94
CA ALA A 171 -28.24 -10.12 1.28
C ALA A 171 -29.57 -10.87 1.11
N PRO A 172 -30.75 -10.29 1.40
CA PRO A 172 -32.04 -10.96 1.19
C PRO A 172 -32.34 -11.34 -0.28
N GLU A 173 -31.68 -10.62 -1.23
CA GLU A 173 -31.85 -10.85 -2.68
C GLU A 173 -30.83 -11.85 -3.24
N ALA A 174 -30.02 -12.48 -2.39
CA ALA A 174 -29.05 -13.49 -2.80
C ALA A 174 -29.76 -14.74 -3.36
N ARG A 175 -29.30 -15.24 -4.51
CA ARG A 175 -29.89 -16.37 -5.23
C ARG A 175 -28.87 -17.48 -5.43
N ALA A 176 -29.24 -18.71 -5.05
CA ALA A 176 -28.40 -19.89 -5.27
C ALA A 176 -28.14 -20.15 -6.78
N ALA A 177 -29.10 -19.81 -7.65
CA ALA A 177 -28.96 -19.95 -9.09
C ALA A 177 -27.80 -19.13 -9.69
N HIS A 178 -27.38 -18.04 -9.03
CA HIS A 178 -26.25 -17.21 -9.50
C HIS A 178 -24.88 -17.89 -9.33
N TRP A 179 -24.81 -19.03 -8.66
CA TRP A 179 -23.59 -19.78 -8.46
C TRP A 179 -23.35 -20.85 -9.53
N THR A 180 -24.23 -20.96 -10.52
CA THR A 180 -24.12 -21.95 -11.59
C THR A 180 -24.21 -21.28 -12.97
N PRO A 181 -23.30 -21.62 -13.91
CA PRO A 181 -22.11 -22.49 -13.74
C PRO A 181 -21.05 -21.84 -12.84
N PHE A 182 -20.38 -22.63 -11.98
CA PHE A 182 -19.45 -22.10 -10.98
C PHE A 182 -18.21 -21.46 -11.60
N ALA A 183 -17.62 -22.08 -12.62
CA ALA A 183 -16.46 -21.58 -13.36
C ALA A 183 -16.77 -21.59 -14.87
N PRO A 184 -17.52 -20.60 -15.39
CA PRO A 184 -17.98 -20.61 -16.79
C PRO A 184 -16.84 -20.62 -17.78
N ASP A 185 -15.72 -19.91 -17.51
CA ASP A 185 -14.53 -19.86 -18.36
C ASP A 185 -13.44 -20.88 -17.90
N GLY A 186 -13.84 -21.87 -17.11
CA GLY A 186 -12.95 -22.89 -16.56
C GLY A 186 -11.91 -22.33 -15.57
N TRP A 187 -10.98 -23.18 -15.18
CA TRP A 187 -9.92 -22.80 -14.24
C TRP A 187 -8.92 -21.80 -14.81
N GLY A 188 -8.85 -21.66 -16.15
CA GLY A 188 -8.09 -20.60 -16.81
C GLY A 188 -8.58 -19.20 -16.48
N GLY A 189 -9.91 -19.00 -16.36
CA GLY A 189 -10.50 -17.76 -15.89
C GLY A 189 -10.10 -17.40 -14.46
N VAL A 190 -10.12 -18.40 -13.56
CA VAL A 190 -9.68 -18.26 -12.17
C VAL A 190 -8.21 -17.82 -12.10
N ALA A 191 -7.34 -18.43 -12.89
CA ALA A 191 -5.93 -18.05 -12.94
C ALA A 191 -5.72 -16.63 -13.48
N ARG A 192 -6.45 -16.23 -14.55
CA ARG A 192 -6.37 -14.87 -15.11
C ARG A 192 -6.85 -13.80 -14.13
N ALA A 193 -7.85 -14.08 -13.32
CA ALA A 193 -8.36 -13.15 -12.31
C ALA A 193 -7.36 -12.89 -11.17
N ALA A 194 -6.50 -13.86 -10.85
CA ALA A 194 -5.65 -13.81 -9.65
C ALA A 194 -4.65 -12.65 -9.66
N SER A 195 -3.95 -12.41 -10.78
CA SER A 195 -2.94 -11.38 -10.86
C SER A 195 -3.53 -9.95 -10.71
N PRO A 196 -4.54 -9.51 -11.47
CA PRO A 196 -5.14 -8.19 -11.31
C PRO A 196 -5.71 -7.94 -9.91
N LEU A 197 -6.30 -8.97 -9.28
CA LEU A 197 -6.86 -8.86 -7.95
C LEU A 197 -5.81 -8.58 -6.87
N MET A 198 -4.54 -8.92 -7.10
CA MET A 198 -3.48 -8.62 -6.15
C MET A 198 -3.34 -7.11 -5.89
N LEU A 199 -3.80 -6.24 -6.80
CA LEU A 199 -3.84 -4.80 -6.59
C LEU A 199 -4.71 -4.40 -5.38
N ALA A 200 -5.73 -5.19 -5.03
CA ALA A 200 -6.53 -4.96 -3.82
C ALA A 200 -5.73 -5.12 -2.53
N PHE A 201 -4.65 -5.88 -2.58
CA PHE A 201 -3.83 -6.23 -1.41
C PHE A 201 -2.53 -5.42 -1.34
N VAL A 202 -2.36 -4.40 -2.16
CA VAL A 202 -1.31 -3.39 -2.04
C VAL A 202 -1.67 -2.46 -0.89
N GLY A 203 -0.68 -2.14 -0.02
CA GLY A 203 -0.88 -1.31 1.17
C GLY A 203 -0.20 -1.86 2.43
N TRP A 204 0.21 -3.14 2.44
CA TRP A 204 0.90 -3.74 3.59
C TRP A 204 2.24 -3.07 3.88
N GLU A 205 2.87 -2.44 2.91
CA GLU A 205 4.10 -1.66 3.03
C GLU A 205 3.94 -0.42 3.92
N ALA A 206 2.72 0.07 4.15
CA ALA A 206 2.43 1.17 5.06
C ALA A 206 2.74 0.85 6.54
N VAL A 207 3.06 -0.41 6.87
CA VAL A 207 3.61 -0.81 8.18
C VAL A 207 4.83 0.03 8.57
N ALA A 208 5.75 0.29 7.64
CA ALA A 208 7.01 0.98 7.97
C ALA A 208 6.80 2.40 8.53
N PRO A 209 6.11 3.33 7.84
CA PRO A 209 5.84 4.66 8.38
C PRO A 209 4.91 4.64 9.60
N LEU A 210 4.03 3.65 9.72
CA LEU A 210 3.14 3.50 10.87
C LEU A 210 3.91 3.11 12.12
N THR A 211 4.88 2.20 12.00
CA THR A 211 5.73 1.71 13.10
C THR A 211 6.42 2.87 13.83
N ALA A 212 6.87 3.90 13.09
CA ALA A 212 7.49 5.11 13.66
C ALA A 212 6.58 5.89 14.62
N ARG A 213 5.27 5.77 14.47
CA ARG A 213 4.27 6.52 15.22
C ARG A 213 3.70 5.74 16.41
N LEU A 214 4.08 4.48 16.60
CA LEU A 214 3.65 3.64 17.72
C LEU A 214 4.52 3.88 18.97
N ARG A 215 3.92 3.77 20.16
CA ARG A 215 4.63 3.88 21.43
C ARG A 215 5.46 2.63 21.73
N ASP A 216 4.83 1.45 21.54
CA ASP A 216 5.44 0.13 21.67
C ASP A 216 5.15 -0.70 20.42
N PRO A 217 6.00 -0.60 19.37
CA PRO A 217 5.78 -1.32 18.13
C PRO A 217 5.70 -2.84 18.31
N ARG A 218 6.45 -3.42 19.25
CA ARG A 218 6.48 -4.86 19.46
C ARG A 218 5.13 -5.42 19.92
N ARG A 219 4.40 -4.67 20.77
CA ARG A 219 3.09 -5.07 21.30
C ARG A 219 1.92 -4.57 20.46
N GLN A 220 2.02 -3.35 19.93
CA GLN A 220 0.93 -2.70 19.22
C GLN A 220 0.82 -3.17 17.76
N LEU A 221 1.95 -3.33 17.05
CA LEU A 221 1.94 -3.64 15.62
C LEU A 221 1.21 -4.94 15.27
N PRO A 222 1.41 -6.08 15.99
CA PRO A 222 0.67 -7.30 15.70
C PRO A 222 -0.86 -7.13 15.85
N ARG A 223 -1.31 -6.35 16.84
CA ARG A 223 -2.73 -6.07 17.06
C ARG A 223 -3.29 -5.17 15.95
N VAL A 224 -2.57 -4.11 15.60
CA VAL A 224 -2.94 -3.20 14.52
C VAL A 224 -3.09 -3.95 13.19
N VAL A 225 -2.08 -4.74 12.83
CA VAL A 225 -2.08 -5.52 11.58
C VAL A 225 -3.16 -6.61 11.60
N GLY A 226 -3.31 -7.33 12.72
CA GLY A 226 -4.34 -8.36 12.86
C GLY A 226 -5.76 -7.80 12.74
N THR A 227 -6.04 -6.66 13.39
CA THR A 227 -7.36 -5.99 13.27
C THR A 227 -7.58 -5.50 11.85
N ALA A 228 -6.58 -4.86 11.24
CA ALA A 228 -6.69 -4.37 9.87
C ALA A 228 -6.92 -5.53 8.88
N PHE A 229 -6.20 -6.65 9.04
CA PHE A 229 -6.39 -7.84 8.22
C PHE A 229 -7.81 -8.40 8.37
N ALA A 230 -8.31 -8.58 9.60
CA ALA A 230 -9.63 -9.14 9.85
C ALA A 230 -10.75 -8.28 9.23
N VAL A 231 -10.69 -6.96 9.42
CA VAL A 231 -11.67 -6.02 8.83
C VAL A 231 -11.59 -6.05 7.31
N THR A 232 -10.41 -5.97 6.74
CA THR A 232 -10.21 -5.97 5.28
C THR A 232 -10.68 -7.29 4.68
N ALA A 233 -10.35 -8.43 5.30
CA ALA A 233 -10.76 -9.75 4.84
C ALA A 233 -12.29 -9.90 4.84
N LEU A 234 -12.95 -9.46 5.90
CA LEU A 234 -14.42 -9.51 6.00
C LEU A 234 -15.07 -8.65 4.91
N LEU A 235 -14.59 -7.43 4.69
CA LEU A 235 -15.16 -6.51 3.70
C LEU A 235 -14.92 -7.01 2.26
N TYR A 236 -13.71 -7.50 1.95
CA TYR A 236 -13.38 -7.99 0.61
C TYR A 236 -14.17 -9.25 0.28
N LEU A 237 -14.18 -10.21 1.19
CA LEU A 237 -14.91 -11.46 0.99
C LEU A 237 -16.41 -11.22 0.97
N GLY A 238 -16.93 -10.41 1.90
CA GLY A 238 -18.34 -10.05 1.94
C GLY A 238 -18.81 -9.38 0.65
N LEU A 239 -18.03 -8.40 0.15
CA LEU A 239 -18.35 -7.72 -1.10
C LEU A 239 -18.25 -8.66 -2.32
N ALA A 240 -17.23 -9.52 -2.37
CA ALA A 240 -17.05 -10.49 -3.46
C ALA A 240 -18.22 -11.50 -3.51
N VAL A 241 -18.59 -12.07 -2.35
CA VAL A 241 -19.71 -13.00 -2.24
C VAL A 241 -21.03 -12.31 -2.59
N ALA A 242 -21.30 -11.12 -2.03
CA ALA A 242 -22.52 -10.38 -2.34
C ALA A 242 -22.61 -9.99 -3.82
N THR A 243 -21.49 -9.60 -4.44
CA THR A 243 -21.44 -9.28 -5.87
C THR A 243 -21.91 -10.46 -6.73
N VAL A 244 -21.43 -11.67 -6.45
CA VAL A 244 -21.83 -12.87 -7.18
C VAL A 244 -23.27 -13.28 -6.82
N ALA A 245 -23.57 -13.42 -5.53
CA ALA A 245 -24.83 -13.96 -5.04
C ALA A 245 -26.05 -13.09 -5.40
N VAL A 246 -25.89 -11.77 -5.41
CA VAL A 246 -26.97 -10.81 -5.65
C VAL A 246 -27.03 -10.36 -7.10
N LEU A 247 -25.89 -9.97 -7.69
CA LEU A 247 -25.89 -9.39 -9.04
C LEU A 247 -25.92 -10.45 -10.15
N GLY A 248 -25.48 -11.69 -9.89
CA GLY A 248 -25.51 -12.80 -10.84
C GLY A 248 -24.87 -12.44 -12.19
N PRO A 249 -25.59 -12.49 -13.31
CA PRO A 249 -25.06 -12.17 -14.64
C PRO A 249 -24.50 -10.73 -14.76
N ARG A 250 -24.93 -9.82 -13.90
CA ARG A 250 -24.43 -8.42 -13.86
C ARG A 250 -23.23 -8.24 -12.94
N ALA A 251 -22.77 -9.29 -12.27
CA ALA A 251 -21.64 -9.24 -11.34
C ALA A 251 -20.35 -8.72 -12.00
N GLY A 252 -20.13 -9.00 -13.29
CA GLY A 252 -18.96 -8.56 -14.06
C GLY A 252 -18.94 -7.07 -14.46
N GLY A 253 -19.87 -6.27 -13.96
CA GLY A 253 -19.93 -4.84 -14.23
C GLY A 253 -18.79 -4.04 -13.58
N PRO A 254 -18.52 -2.80 -14.07
CA PRO A 254 -17.41 -1.98 -13.57
C PRO A 254 -17.66 -1.35 -12.21
N VAL A 255 -18.91 -1.34 -11.72
CA VAL A 255 -19.32 -0.64 -10.48
C VAL A 255 -20.21 -1.51 -9.58
N PRO A 256 -19.69 -2.67 -9.11
CA PRO A 256 -20.48 -3.64 -8.36
C PRO A 256 -21.12 -3.07 -7.09
N LEU A 257 -20.43 -2.16 -6.38
CA LEU A 257 -20.98 -1.53 -5.18
C LEU A 257 -22.22 -0.68 -5.48
N ALA A 258 -22.25 0.03 -6.61
CA ALA A 258 -23.44 0.80 -7.00
C ALA A 258 -24.63 -0.12 -7.30
N GLY A 259 -24.37 -1.26 -7.95
CA GLY A 259 -25.39 -2.30 -8.18
C GLY A 259 -25.95 -2.86 -6.88
N LEU A 260 -25.11 -3.22 -5.92
CA LEU A 260 -25.53 -3.74 -4.62
C LEU A 260 -26.27 -2.68 -3.79
N LEU A 261 -25.81 -1.43 -3.75
CA LEU A 261 -26.50 -0.35 -3.05
C LEU A 261 -27.86 -0.02 -3.71
N ARG A 262 -27.98 -0.16 -5.04
CA ARG A 262 -29.29 -0.03 -5.72
C ARG A 262 -30.27 -1.09 -5.23
N VAL A 263 -29.82 -2.32 -5.01
CA VAL A 263 -30.63 -3.40 -4.44
C VAL A 263 -30.97 -3.13 -2.97
N ALA A 264 -29.99 -2.69 -2.17
CA ALA A 264 -30.10 -2.50 -0.73
C ALA A 264 -31.01 -1.33 -0.33
N ILE A 265 -30.88 -0.17 -1.02
CA ILE A 265 -31.52 1.10 -0.64
C ILE A 265 -32.19 1.83 -1.83
N GLY A 266 -32.41 1.13 -2.94
CA GLY A 266 -33.12 1.67 -4.10
C GLY A 266 -32.38 2.76 -4.87
N GLY A 267 -33.13 3.75 -5.39
CA GLY A 267 -32.61 4.78 -6.30
C GLY A 267 -31.50 5.67 -5.77
N TYR A 268 -31.40 5.83 -4.45
CA TYR A 268 -30.30 6.61 -3.82
C TYR A 268 -28.97 5.86 -3.77
N GLY A 269 -28.98 4.53 -3.95
CA GLY A 269 -27.79 3.69 -3.88
C GLY A 269 -26.66 4.11 -4.82
N PRO A 270 -26.91 4.27 -6.14
CA PRO A 270 -25.88 4.71 -7.09
C PRO A 270 -25.32 6.09 -6.79
N LEU A 271 -26.14 7.04 -6.30
CA LEU A 271 -25.68 8.37 -5.90
C LEU A 271 -24.68 8.28 -4.73
N LEU A 272 -25.03 7.55 -3.67
CA LEU A 272 -24.15 7.37 -2.52
C LEU A 272 -22.86 6.62 -2.90
N ALA A 273 -22.96 5.61 -3.76
CA ALA A 273 -21.80 4.91 -4.30
C ALA A 273 -20.88 5.85 -5.08
N ALA A 274 -21.42 6.72 -5.95
CA ALA A 274 -20.64 7.65 -6.75
C ALA A 274 -19.97 8.72 -5.87
N VAL A 275 -20.69 9.32 -4.92
CA VAL A 275 -20.13 10.30 -3.97
C VAL A 275 -18.99 9.67 -3.17
N GLY A 276 -19.20 8.47 -2.61
CA GLY A 276 -18.19 7.73 -1.87
C GLY A 276 -16.98 7.36 -2.74
N ALA A 277 -17.20 6.89 -3.97
CA ALA A 277 -16.15 6.53 -4.90
C ALA A 277 -15.32 7.74 -5.32
N VAL A 278 -15.94 8.88 -5.65
CA VAL A 278 -15.24 10.12 -6.00
C VAL A 278 -14.41 10.61 -4.83
N ALA A 279 -14.98 10.70 -3.63
CA ALA A 279 -14.28 11.18 -2.45
C ALA A 279 -13.07 10.30 -2.11
N LEU A 280 -13.24 8.97 -2.19
CA LEU A 280 -12.16 8.00 -1.96
C LEU A 280 -11.07 8.09 -3.06
N THR A 281 -11.50 8.25 -4.32
CA THR A 281 -10.57 8.43 -5.46
C THR A 281 -9.69 9.67 -5.28
N LEU A 282 -10.29 10.82 -4.90
CA LEU A 282 -9.55 12.04 -4.66
C LEU A 282 -8.54 11.88 -3.51
N ALA A 283 -8.96 11.25 -2.41
CA ALA A 283 -8.09 10.99 -1.27
C ALA A 283 -6.94 10.04 -1.61
N ALA A 284 -7.22 8.94 -2.30
CA ALA A 284 -6.23 7.93 -2.67
C ALA A 284 -5.24 8.47 -3.72
N THR A 285 -5.71 9.20 -4.72
CA THR A 285 -4.82 9.83 -5.72
C THR A 285 -3.89 10.85 -5.07
N ASN A 286 -4.40 11.65 -4.11
CA ASN A 286 -3.55 12.57 -3.35
C ASN A 286 -2.52 11.83 -2.47
N ALA A 287 -2.90 10.69 -1.87
CA ALA A 287 -1.97 9.83 -1.13
C ALA A 287 -0.90 9.24 -2.06
N TYR A 288 -1.27 8.78 -3.26
CA TYR A 288 -0.34 8.30 -4.29
C TYR A 288 0.66 9.39 -4.70
N LEU A 289 0.19 10.61 -4.98
CA LEU A 289 1.07 11.74 -5.27
C LEU A 289 2.04 12.05 -4.13
N THR A 290 1.58 11.93 -2.89
CA THR A 290 2.42 12.14 -1.70
C THR A 290 3.48 11.04 -1.60
N GLY A 291 3.11 9.77 -1.78
CA GLY A 291 4.03 8.63 -1.80
C GLY A 291 5.05 8.74 -2.93
N ALA A 292 4.61 9.08 -4.15
CA ALA A 292 5.48 9.27 -5.31
C ALA A 292 6.52 10.37 -5.07
N THR A 293 6.07 11.54 -4.59
CA THR A 293 6.99 12.68 -4.32
C THR A 293 7.97 12.38 -3.21
N SER A 294 7.55 11.66 -2.16
CA SER A 294 8.42 11.24 -1.06
C SER A 294 9.46 10.21 -1.52
N MET A 295 9.05 9.23 -2.33
CA MET A 295 9.95 8.21 -2.88
C MET A 295 10.93 8.82 -3.88
N ALA A 296 10.47 9.71 -4.76
CA ALA A 296 11.33 10.41 -5.70
C ALA A 296 12.39 11.28 -4.98
N ALA A 297 12.02 11.95 -3.88
CA ALA A 297 12.94 12.70 -3.04
C ALA A 297 14.00 11.79 -2.38
N ALA A 298 13.58 10.63 -1.86
CA ALA A 298 14.50 9.63 -1.29
C ALA A 298 15.49 9.10 -2.33
N LEU A 299 15.05 8.82 -3.55
CA LEU A 299 15.88 8.37 -4.67
C LEU A 299 16.87 9.47 -5.14
N ALA A 300 16.50 10.76 -4.99
CA ALA A 300 17.35 11.90 -5.33
C ALA A 300 18.38 12.30 -4.24
N GLY A 301 18.49 11.52 -3.16
CA GLY A 301 19.46 11.80 -2.07
C GLY A 301 18.93 12.64 -0.92
N GLY A 302 17.60 12.72 -0.74
CA GLY A 302 16.97 13.16 0.52
C GLY A 302 16.52 14.62 0.59
N ALA A 303 16.97 15.53 -0.27
CA ALA A 303 16.45 16.89 -0.31
C ALA A 303 15.37 17.02 -1.38
N GLY A 304 14.11 16.96 -0.97
CA GLY A 304 12.96 17.24 -1.85
C GLY A 304 13.00 18.70 -2.31
N THR A 305 13.63 18.97 -3.45
CA THR A 305 13.57 20.29 -4.05
C THR A 305 12.17 20.56 -4.64
N ARG A 306 11.73 21.81 -4.65
CA ARG A 306 10.45 22.19 -5.33
C ARG A 306 10.42 21.70 -6.78
N ARG A 307 11.57 21.75 -7.49
CA ARG A 307 11.68 21.24 -8.88
C ARG A 307 11.48 19.73 -8.97
N GLY A 308 12.05 18.96 -8.04
CA GLY A 308 11.87 17.50 -8.00
C GLY A 308 10.41 17.10 -7.73
N THR A 309 9.74 17.80 -6.81
CA THR A 309 8.31 17.60 -6.55
C THR A 309 7.45 17.94 -7.77
N ALA A 310 7.70 19.09 -8.40
CA ALA A 310 6.98 19.50 -9.61
C ALA A 310 7.21 18.51 -10.77
N GLY A 311 8.44 18.04 -10.96
CA GLY A 311 8.75 17.02 -11.97
C GLY A 311 8.04 15.69 -11.75
N THR A 312 7.95 15.23 -10.49
CA THR A 312 7.21 14.00 -10.15
C THR A 312 5.71 14.18 -10.41
N VAL A 313 5.13 15.31 -10.01
CA VAL A 313 3.72 15.61 -10.25
C VAL A 313 3.44 15.70 -11.76
N ALA A 314 4.31 16.34 -12.52
CA ALA A 314 4.19 16.42 -13.98
C ALA A 314 4.29 15.04 -14.64
N ALA A 315 5.19 14.16 -14.16
CA ALA A 315 5.31 12.79 -14.65
C ALA A 315 4.02 11.98 -14.38
N VAL A 316 3.44 12.08 -13.19
CA VAL A 316 2.15 11.44 -12.88
C VAL A 316 1.05 11.98 -13.77
N ALA A 317 0.98 13.30 -13.96
CA ALA A 317 -0.03 13.96 -14.81
C ALA A 317 0.09 13.49 -16.27
N ALA A 318 1.29 13.53 -16.85
CA ALA A 318 1.54 13.12 -18.23
C ALA A 318 1.25 11.62 -18.45
N THR A 319 1.75 10.75 -17.56
CA THR A 319 1.49 9.31 -17.64
C THR A 319 0.00 9.01 -17.53
N SER A 320 -0.70 9.67 -16.59
CA SER A 320 -2.14 9.44 -16.40
C SER A 320 -2.96 9.95 -17.59
N ALA A 321 -2.64 11.13 -18.13
CA ALA A 321 -3.31 11.66 -19.32
C ALA A 321 -3.11 10.75 -20.53
N LEU A 322 -1.88 10.25 -20.74
CA LEU A 322 -1.55 9.31 -21.81
C LEU A 322 -2.33 8.00 -21.68
N LEU A 323 -2.32 7.37 -20.50
CA LEU A 323 -2.96 6.08 -20.28
C LEU A 323 -4.49 6.19 -20.34
N LEU A 324 -5.09 7.24 -19.73
CA LEU A 324 -6.53 7.48 -19.81
C LEU A 324 -6.96 7.86 -21.23
N GLY A 325 -6.15 8.64 -21.96
CA GLY A 325 -6.39 8.97 -23.35
C GLY A 325 -6.34 7.75 -24.27
N ALA A 326 -5.33 6.89 -24.10
CA ALA A 326 -5.21 5.64 -24.84
C ALA A 326 -6.38 4.69 -24.56
N ALA A 327 -6.82 4.59 -23.30
CA ALA A 327 -7.98 3.78 -22.93
C ALA A 327 -9.29 4.38 -23.47
N GLY A 328 -9.47 5.69 -23.45
CA GLY A 328 -10.61 6.38 -24.05
C GLY A 328 -10.70 6.24 -25.56
N ALA A 329 -9.54 6.09 -26.22
CA ALA A 329 -9.43 5.76 -27.65
C ALA A 329 -9.60 4.26 -27.98
N GLY A 330 -9.79 3.41 -26.97
CA GLY A 330 -9.95 1.96 -27.13
C GLY A 330 -8.66 1.19 -27.42
N LEU A 331 -7.49 1.85 -27.29
CA LEU A 331 -6.18 1.22 -27.51
C LEU A 331 -5.74 0.33 -26.34
N VAL A 332 -6.27 0.58 -25.14
CA VAL A 332 -5.92 -0.13 -23.91
C VAL A 332 -7.19 -0.43 -23.13
N THR A 333 -7.33 -1.66 -22.65
CA THR A 333 -8.45 -2.08 -21.81
C THR A 333 -8.20 -1.74 -20.33
N THR A 334 -9.28 -1.66 -19.53
CA THR A 334 -9.17 -1.46 -18.06
C THR A 334 -8.31 -2.56 -17.41
N ALA A 335 -8.45 -3.80 -17.85
CA ALA A 335 -7.63 -4.92 -17.35
C ALA A 335 -6.13 -4.70 -17.61
N GLN A 336 -5.77 -4.20 -18.78
CA GLN A 336 -4.38 -3.88 -19.13
C GLN A 336 -3.86 -2.68 -18.31
N LEU A 337 -4.69 -1.66 -18.06
CA LEU A 337 -4.32 -0.55 -17.18
C LEU A 337 -4.01 -1.00 -15.76
N VAL A 338 -4.77 -1.96 -15.23
CA VAL A 338 -4.57 -2.54 -13.89
C VAL A 338 -3.33 -3.44 -13.86
N ALA A 339 -2.99 -4.13 -14.96
CA ALA A 339 -1.93 -5.13 -15.00
C ALA A 339 -0.54 -4.54 -14.72
N VAL A 340 -0.22 -3.34 -15.27
CA VAL A 340 1.11 -2.73 -15.12
C VAL A 340 1.43 -2.35 -13.67
N PRO A 341 0.63 -1.53 -12.96
CA PRO A 341 0.90 -1.21 -11.57
C PRO A 341 0.90 -2.46 -10.69
N THR A 342 0.03 -3.44 -10.97
CA THR A 342 -0.01 -4.71 -10.24
C THR A 342 1.31 -5.46 -10.37
N ALA A 343 1.85 -5.62 -11.57
CA ALA A 343 3.12 -6.31 -11.80
C ALA A 343 4.30 -5.59 -11.10
N LEU A 344 4.30 -4.25 -11.10
CA LEU A 344 5.30 -3.45 -10.40
C LEU A 344 5.24 -3.64 -8.89
N PHE A 345 4.04 -3.66 -8.29
CA PHE A 345 3.89 -3.93 -6.86
C PHE A 345 4.19 -5.40 -6.51
N LEU A 346 3.86 -6.36 -7.37
CA LEU A 346 4.25 -7.77 -7.21
C LEU A 346 5.77 -7.92 -7.15
N LEU A 347 6.53 -7.18 -7.98
CA LEU A 347 8.00 -7.16 -7.91
C LEU A 347 8.52 -6.57 -6.60
N VAL A 348 7.91 -5.51 -6.10
CA VAL A 348 8.24 -4.95 -4.79
C VAL A 348 8.01 -5.98 -3.68
N TYR A 349 6.87 -6.66 -3.69
CA TYR A 349 6.55 -7.68 -2.70
C TYR A 349 7.44 -8.90 -2.83
N LEU A 350 7.75 -9.32 -4.06
CA LEU A 350 8.72 -10.40 -4.32
C LEU A 350 10.08 -10.08 -3.69
N GLY A 351 10.58 -8.86 -3.91
CA GLY A 351 11.83 -8.39 -3.30
C GLY A 351 11.78 -8.38 -1.77
N CYS A 352 10.68 -7.90 -1.18
CA CYS A 352 10.50 -7.89 0.29
C CYS A 352 10.40 -9.31 0.86
N MET A 353 9.67 -10.22 0.21
CA MET A 353 9.52 -11.60 0.66
C MET A 353 10.83 -12.38 0.53
N ALA A 354 11.55 -12.20 -0.58
CA ALA A 354 12.88 -12.80 -0.77
C ALA A 354 13.89 -12.29 0.26
N ALA A 355 13.86 -10.98 0.57
CA ALA A 355 14.67 -10.40 1.66
C ALA A 355 14.29 -11.01 3.02
N ALA A 356 12.99 -11.17 3.29
CA ALA A 356 12.50 -11.75 4.54
C ALA A 356 12.94 -13.21 4.74
N VAL A 357 13.01 -14.01 3.67
CA VAL A 357 13.55 -15.38 3.71
C VAL A 357 14.99 -15.41 4.22
N ARG A 358 15.78 -14.36 3.91
CA ARG A 358 17.18 -14.24 4.39
C ARG A 358 17.30 -13.66 5.78
N LEU A 359 16.41 -12.72 6.14
CA LEU A 359 16.47 -11.96 7.39
C LEU A 359 15.75 -12.63 8.56
N LEU A 360 14.74 -13.46 8.30
CA LEU A 360 13.89 -14.05 9.32
C LEU A 360 14.24 -15.53 9.53
N ALA A 361 13.80 -16.11 10.65
CA ALA A 361 14.02 -17.49 11.01
C ALA A 361 12.71 -18.16 11.47
N GLY A 362 12.72 -19.48 11.61
CA GLY A 362 11.58 -20.26 12.10
C GLY A 362 10.37 -20.25 11.16
N PRO A 363 9.14 -20.37 11.68
CA PRO A 363 7.93 -20.50 10.86
C PRO A 363 7.65 -19.27 9.99
N VAL A 364 8.10 -18.10 10.41
CA VAL A 364 7.93 -16.86 9.61
C VAL A 364 8.82 -16.87 8.35
N ARG A 365 9.99 -17.50 8.40
CA ARG A 365 10.81 -17.72 7.20
C ARG A 365 10.09 -18.61 6.19
N LEU A 366 9.43 -19.67 6.68
CA LEU A 366 8.62 -20.54 5.82
C LEU A 366 7.45 -19.75 5.19
N ALA A 367 6.73 -18.97 6.00
CA ALA A 367 5.66 -18.09 5.50
C ALA A 367 6.17 -17.12 4.43
N ALA A 368 7.35 -16.52 4.62
CA ALA A 368 7.99 -15.65 3.63
C ALA A 368 8.36 -16.42 2.35
N GLY A 369 8.85 -17.66 2.48
CA GLY A 369 9.16 -18.53 1.34
C GLY A 369 7.90 -18.87 0.52
N VAL A 370 6.82 -19.29 1.18
CA VAL A 370 5.53 -19.55 0.52
C VAL A 370 4.99 -18.30 -0.15
N ALA A 371 4.98 -17.16 0.54
CA ALA A 371 4.53 -15.89 -0.03
C ALA A 371 5.40 -15.48 -1.23
N CYS A 372 6.72 -15.66 -1.15
CA CYS A 372 7.65 -15.39 -2.24
C CYS A 372 7.33 -16.25 -3.49
N ALA A 373 7.09 -17.55 -3.30
CA ALA A 373 6.75 -18.46 -4.39
C ALA A 373 5.41 -18.10 -5.04
N VAL A 374 4.37 -17.83 -4.24
CA VAL A 374 3.04 -17.47 -4.76
C VAL A 374 3.07 -16.12 -5.46
N VAL A 375 3.74 -15.10 -4.89
CA VAL A 375 3.92 -13.79 -5.54
C VAL A 375 4.69 -13.93 -6.85
N GLY A 376 5.73 -14.78 -6.89
CA GLY A 376 6.47 -15.09 -8.11
C GLY A 376 5.60 -15.75 -9.18
N LEU A 377 4.72 -16.68 -8.78
CA LEU A 377 3.76 -17.33 -9.68
C LEU A 377 2.73 -16.32 -10.24
N LEU A 378 2.17 -15.44 -9.39
CA LEU A 378 1.26 -14.39 -9.82
C LEU A 378 1.93 -13.41 -10.77
N LEU A 379 3.19 -13.07 -10.52
CA LEU A 379 3.98 -12.21 -11.42
C LEU A 379 4.21 -12.89 -12.78
N ALA A 380 4.57 -14.17 -12.78
CA ALA A 380 4.70 -14.94 -14.03
C ALA A 380 3.38 -15.00 -14.82
N GLY A 381 2.25 -15.12 -14.11
CA GLY A 381 0.91 -15.07 -14.68
C GLY A 381 0.48 -13.68 -15.20
N SER A 382 1.21 -12.60 -14.87
CA SER A 382 0.92 -11.24 -15.34
C SER A 382 1.33 -11.01 -16.82
N GLY A 383 1.93 -12.00 -17.47
CA GLY A 383 2.29 -11.97 -18.89
C GLY A 383 3.22 -10.80 -19.24
N TRP A 384 2.88 -10.02 -20.27
CA TRP A 384 3.70 -8.88 -20.74
C TRP A 384 3.94 -7.80 -19.66
N ALA A 385 3.01 -7.61 -18.72
CA ALA A 385 3.16 -6.62 -17.65
C ALA A 385 4.34 -6.97 -16.72
N ALA A 386 4.63 -8.28 -16.52
CA ALA A 386 5.81 -8.72 -15.79
C ALA A 386 7.11 -8.28 -16.49
N LEU A 387 7.16 -8.27 -17.83
CA LEU A 387 8.32 -7.81 -18.59
C LEU A 387 8.56 -6.32 -18.40
N VAL A 388 7.49 -5.50 -18.37
CA VAL A 388 7.61 -4.06 -18.07
C VAL A 388 8.20 -3.85 -16.67
N GLY A 389 7.69 -4.58 -15.68
CA GLY A 389 8.21 -4.51 -14.32
C GLY A 389 9.67 -4.96 -14.24
N ALA A 390 10.03 -6.07 -14.89
CA ALA A 390 11.41 -6.58 -14.94
C ALA A 390 12.35 -5.58 -15.61
N ALA A 391 11.93 -4.91 -16.67
CA ALA A 391 12.72 -3.87 -17.34
C ALA A 391 13.00 -2.67 -16.40
N VAL A 392 11.97 -2.19 -15.68
CA VAL A 392 12.13 -1.12 -14.68
C VAL A 392 13.12 -1.54 -13.59
N ALA A 393 12.98 -2.76 -13.04
CA ALA A 393 13.85 -3.27 -12.00
C ALA A 393 15.31 -3.41 -12.48
N LEU A 394 15.52 -3.91 -13.70
CA LEU A 394 16.84 -4.09 -14.30
C LEU A 394 17.53 -2.73 -14.52
N VAL A 395 16.85 -1.78 -15.18
CA VAL A 395 17.40 -0.43 -15.43
C VAL A 395 17.72 0.29 -14.11
N ALA A 396 16.87 0.15 -13.11
CA ALA A 396 17.10 0.74 -11.79
C ALA A 396 18.29 0.09 -11.08
N GLY A 397 18.41 -1.23 -11.12
CA GLY A 397 19.49 -1.98 -10.50
C GLY A 397 20.88 -1.69 -11.12
N THR A 398 20.93 -1.48 -12.45
CA THR A 398 22.20 -1.15 -13.14
C THR A 398 22.66 0.29 -12.87
N ARG A 399 21.74 1.23 -12.61
CA ARG A 399 22.04 2.63 -12.29
C ARG A 399 22.37 2.87 -10.81
N ALA A 400 22.31 1.83 -9.97
CA ALA A 400 22.61 1.93 -8.56
C ALA A 400 24.04 2.38 -8.32
N ARG A 401 24.23 3.60 -7.80
CA ARG A 401 25.53 4.07 -7.34
C ARG A 401 25.92 3.31 -6.08
N PRO A 402 27.19 2.85 -5.95
CA PRO A 402 27.66 2.27 -4.70
C PRO A 402 27.52 3.30 -3.58
N ASP A 403 26.89 2.94 -2.47
CA ASP A 403 26.78 3.81 -1.30
C ASP A 403 28.17 4.08 -0.73
N PRO A 404 28.67 5.34 -0.72
CA PRO A 404 29.98 5.66 -0.18
C PRO A 404 30.11 5.33 1.31
N SER A 405 28.99 5.35 2.04
CA SER A 405 28.97 5.08 3.49
C SER A 405 29.14 3.59 3.83
N ALA A 406 28.82 2.68 2.91
CA ALA A 406 29.06 1.25 3.08
C ALA A 406 30.58 0.93 3.10
N ARG A 407 31.40 1.68 2.36
CA ARG A 407 32.86 1.52 2.36
C ARG A 407 33.51 2.02 3.65
N VAL A 408 32.89 2.98 4.34
CA VAL A 408 33.39 3.50 5.62
C VAL A 408 33.11 2.51 6.76
N ARG A 409 31.97 1.83 6.74
CA ARG A 409 31.62 0.82 7.77
C ARG A 409 32.47 -0.46 7.66
N SER A 410 32.89 -0.85 6.45
CA SER A 410 33.76 -2.02 6.26
C SER A 410 35.24 -1.71 6.58
N ARG A 411 35.61 -0.45 6.76
CA ARG A 411 36.95 0.00 7.13
C ARG A 411 37.09 0.44 8.59
N ALA A 412 36.03 0.41 9.39
CA ALA A 412 36.17 0.60 10.81
C ALA A 412 36.99 -0.57 11.36
N PRO A 413 38.20 -0.34 11.91
CA PRO A 413 38.99 -1.42 12.48
C PRO A 413 38.19 -2.03 13.63
N GLU A 414 38.02 -3.36 13.61
CA GLU A 414 37.62 -4.12 14.78
C GLU A 414 38.46 -3.62 15.95
N ARG A 415 37.83 -2.91 16.89
CA ARG A 415 38.46 -2.64 18.17
C ARG A 415 38.77 -4.00 18.76
N ARG A 416 39.99 -4.45 18.58
CA ARG A 416 40.55 -5.59 19.29
C ARG A 416 40.30 -5.29 20.76
N HIS A 417 39.48 -6.08 21.37
CA HIS A 417 39.29 -6.13 22.81
C HIS A 417 40.66 -6.49 23.38
N ASN A 418 41.38 -5.51 23.92
CA ASN A 418 42.65 -5.74 24.62
C ASN A 418 42.28 -6.16 26.06
N PRO A 419 42.48 -7.42 26.45
CA PRO A 419 42.09 -7.89 27.77
C PRO A 419 43.04 -7.45 28.90
N GLU A 420 44.04 -6.59 28.65
CA GLU A 420 45.08 -6.25 29.62
C GLU A 420 44.95 -4.88 30.30
N ALA A 421 43.84 -4.14 30.07
CA ALA A 421 43.63 -2.84 30.75
C ALA A 421 42.80 -2.96 32.04
N GLY A 422 43.07 -3.97 32.85
CA GLY A 422 42.35 -4.26 34.10
C GLY A 422 43.27 -4.48 35.32
N ARG A 423 44.46 -3.84 35.36
CA ARG A 423 45.24 -3.74 36.61
C ARG A 423 45.25 -2.28 37.06
N SER A 424 44.32 -1.94 37.92
CA SER A 424 44.38 -0.74 38.76
C SER A 424 45.40 -0.94 39.86
N GLU A 425 46.47 -0.16 39.86
CA GLU A 425 47.35 0.00 41.01
C GLU A 425 46.57 0.60 42.18
N PRO A 426 46.86 0.19 43.42
CA PRO A 426 46.25 0.80 44.63
C PRO A 426 46.83 2.17 44.89
N VAL A 427 45.96 3.17 44.96
CA VAL A 427 46.33 4.54 45.40
C VAL A 427 46.43 4.55 46.91
N ASP A 428 47.62 4.91 47.42
CA ASP A 428 48.03 5.13 48.77
C ASP A 428 47.26 6.32 49.40
N PRO A 429 46.68 6.21 50.60
CA PRO A 429 46.03 7.36 51.27
C PRO A 429 47.04 8.20 52.04
N GLY A 430 47.41 9.35 51.52
CA GLY A 430 48.18 10.34 52.28
C GLY A 430 47.34 11.09 53.32
N PRO A 431 48.00 11.74 54.34
CA PRO A 431 47.39 12.00 55.63
C PRO A 431 46.49 13.24 55.67
N ALA A 432 45.56 13.15 56.65
CA ALA A 432 44.62 14.17 57.03
C ALA A 432 45.30 15.48 57.48
N SER A 433 44.79 16.63 57.04
CA SER A 433 45.01 17.91 57.73
C SER A 433 43.69 18.55 58.09
N ASP A 434 43.44 18.59 59.38
CA ASP A 434 42.46 19.40 60.09
C ASP A 434 42.60 20.87 59.72
N VAL A 435 41.54 21.56 59.35
CA VAL A 435 41.36 22.98 59.66
C VAL A 435 39.88 23.27 59.95
N CYS A 436 39.75 23.73 61.16
CA CYS A 436 38.68 24.24 61.95
C CYS A 436 37.89 25.37 61.26
N GLY A 437 36.57 25.38 61.40
CA GLY A 437 35.76 26.48 61.97
C GLY A 437 35.52 27.72 61.12
N GLN A 438 34.26 28.01 60.80
CA GLN A 438 33.59 29.17 61.33
C GLN A 438 32.13 29.28 60.81
N SER A 439 31.23 29.33 61.72
CA SER A 439 29.86 29.76 61.62
C SER A 439 29.75 31.25 61.28
N VAL A 440 28.81 31.65 60.41
CA VAL A 440 28.08 32.93 60.52
C VAL A 440 26.67 32.77 60.01
N THR A 441 25.75 33.15 60.89
CA THR A 441 24.31 33.30 60.81
C THR A 441 23.87 34.48 59.98
N GLY A 442 22.78 34.33 59.32
CA GLY A 442 21.61 35.03 58.89
C GLY A 442 21.66 36.59 58.59
N PRO A 443 20.57 37.26 58.24
CA PRO A 443 19.12 36.94 58.35
C PRO A 443 18.41 36.57 57.09
#